data_7df475f6ba4c3248ce89748c044b27cf
#
_entry.id   7df475f6ba4c3248ce89748c044b27cf
#
_cell.length_a   1.000
_cell.length_b   1.000
_cell.length_c   1.000
_cell.angle_alpha   90.00
_cell.angle_beta   90.00
_cell.angle_gamma   90.00
#
_symmetry.space_group_name_H-M   'P 1'
#
loop_
_entity.id
_entity.type
_entity.pdbx_description
1 polymer ?
#
loop_
_entity_poly.entity_id
_entity_poly.type
_entity_poly.pdbx_seq_one_letter_code
_entity_poly.pdbx_strand_id
1 'polypeptide(L)'
;MPERKICLINDSFPPVIDGVANAVTNYAKIIQKDYGKAAVVTPYYPDADDSVFDFPVFRYPSIDFTKMLGYRAGCPLAPETMQKIEDGHFNLLHSHCPVTSTVLARMLRDRLHVPLVFTYHTKFDIDIAHAIRGKALQETALKLLVENISACDEVW
;
A
#
# COMPACT_ATOMS: atom_id res chain seq x y z
N MET A 1 9.39 26.38 1.67
CA MET A 1 8.57 25.30 2.24
C MET A 1 9.41 24.05 2.28
N PRO A 2 9.29 23.19 3.27
CA PRO A 2 9.99 21.91 3.25
C PRO A 2 9.59 21.11 2.00
N GLU A 3 10.53 20.32 1.47
CA GLU A 3 10.29 19.45 0.32
C GLU A 3 9.20 18.44 0.66
N ARG A 4 8.22 18.30 -0.21
CA ARG A 4 7.18 17.28 -0.05
C ARG A 4 7.74 15.92 -0.41
N LYS A 5 7.68 14.97 0.52
CA LYS A 5 8.10 13.59 0.34
C LYS A 5 6.95 12.66 0.69
N ILE A 6 6.39 12.01 -0.32
CA ILE A 6 5.15 11.22 -0.22
C ILE A 6 5.48 9.74 -0.46
N CYS A 7 5.08 8.91 0.50
CA CYS A 7 5.21 7.46 0.41
C CYS A 7 3.85 6.85 0.06
N LEU A 8 3.74 6.28 -1.13
CA LEU A 8 2.56 5.56 -1.62
C LEU A 8 2.68 4.08 -1.26
N ILE A 9 1.69 3.51 -0.60
CA ILE A 9 1.73 2.13 -0.11
C ILE A 9 0.56 1.35 -0.69
N ASN A 10 0.84 0.26 -1.40
CA ASN A 10 -0.18 -0.56 -2.05
C ASN A 10 0.21 -2.03 -2.09
N ASP A 11 -0.78 -2.94 -2.07
CA ASP A 11 -0.56 -4.38 -2.12
C ASP A 11 -0.30 -4.89 -3.55
N SER A 12 -0.60 -4.10 -4.58
CA SER A 12 -0.28 -4.40 -5.98
C SER A 12 0.55 -3.28 -6.62
N PHE A 13 1.54 -3.66 -7.42
CA PHE A 13 2.39 -2.75 -8.21
C PHE A 13 3.04 -3.54 -9.33
N PRO A 14 3.49 -2.94 -10.43
CA PRO A 14 4.14 -3.70 -11.50
C PRO A 14 5.17 -4.72 -10.98
N PRO A 15 5.19 -5.95 -11.49
CA PRO A 15 4.59 -6.41 -12.75
C PRO A 15 3.10 -6.73 -12.71
N VAL A 16 2.42 -6.62 -11.58
CA VAL A 16 0.97 -6.77 -11.50
C VAL A 16 0.28 -5.63 -12.24
N ILE A 17 -0.65 -5.96 -13.13
CA ILE A 17 -1.41 -5.01 -13.93
C ILE A 17 -2.86 -5.04 -13.45
N ASP A 18 -3.25 -4.05 -12.67
CA ASP A 18 -4.62 -3.79 -12.24
C ASP A 18 -4.90 -2.29 -12.17
N GLY A 19 -6.14 -1.91 -11.92
CA GLY A 19 -6.56 -0.51 -11.88
C GLY A 19 -5.89 0.29 -10.77
N VAL A 20 -5.67 -0.32 -9.61
CA VAL A 20 -5.04 0.33 -8.45
C VAL A 20 -3.53 0.47 -8.65
N ALA A 21 -2.85 -0.57 -9.13
CA ALA A 21 -1.43 -0.52 -9.49
C ALA A 21 -1.14 0.59 -10.52
N ASN A 22 -2.01 0.73 -11.53
CA ASN A 22 -1.90 1.81 -12.51
C ASN A 22 -2.14 3.19 -11.88
N ALA A 23 -3.13 3.33 -11.00
CA ALA A 23 -3.39 4.58 -10.28
C ALA A 23 -2.19 4.99 -9.43
N VAL A 24 -1.64 4.08 -8.62
CA VAL A 24 -0.47 4.34 -7.77
C VAL A 24 0.75 4.72 -8.59
N THR A 25 0.99 4.03 -9.72
CA THR A 25 2.07 4.38 -10.65
C THR A 25 1.92 5.80 -11.18
N ASN A 26 0.71 6.19 -11.57
CA ASN A 26 0.43 7.53 -12.07
C ASN A 26 0.57 8.61 -10.98
N TYR A 27 0.07 8.34 -9.76
CA TYR A 27 0.29 9.24 -8.61
C TYR A 27 1.78 9.45 -8.35
N ALA A 28 2.57 8.36 -8.30
CA ALA A 28 4.00 8.46 -8.06
C ALA A 28 4.72 9.30 -9.12
N LYS A 29 4.43 9.06 -10.40
CA LYS A 29 5.00 9.84 -11.51
C LYS A 29 4.64 11.33 -11.45
N ILE A 30 3.38 11.65 -11.17
CA ILE A 30 2.92 13.04 -11.08
C ILE A 30 3.55 13.74 -9.88
N ILE A 31 3.57 13.08 -8.72
CA ILE A 31 4.20 13.64 -7.52
C ILE A 31 5.69 13.88 -7.76
N GLN A 32 6.41 12.89 -8.30
CA GLN A 32 7.83 12.99 -8.56
C GLN A 32 8.17 14.11 -9.55
N LYS A 33 7.33 14.30 -10.57
CA LYS A 33 7.53 15.31 -11.60
C LYS A 33 7.19 16.73 -11.12
N ASP A 34 6.04 16.90 -10.47
CA ASP A 34 5.40 18.22 -10.35
C ASP A 34 5.26 18.71 -8.90
N TYR A 35 5.33 17.83 -7.89
CA TYR A 35 4.95 18.20 -6.53
C TYR A 35 6.02 17.95 -5.44
N GLY A 36 7.01 17.12 -5.69
CA GLY A 36 8.04 16.79 -4.69
C GLY A 36 8.72 15.45 -4.98
N LYS A 37 8.97 14.67 -3.95
CA LYS A 37 9.54 13.32 -4.07
C LYS A 37 8.49 12.27 -3.77
N ALA A 38 8.44 11.24 -4.61
CA ALA A 38 7.61 10.06 -4.41
C ALA A 38 8.46 8.85 -4.04
N ALA A 39 7.86 7.91 -3.32
CA ALA A 39 8.32 6.54 -3.22
C ALA A 39 7.12 5.61 -3.21
N VAL A 40 7.31 4.37 -3.66
CA VAL A 40 6.29 3.34 -3.60
C VAL A 40 6.76 2.21 -2.69
N VAL A 41 5.86 1.72 -1.83
CA VAL A 41 6.08 0.56 -0.96
C VAL A 41 5.06 -0.52 -1.32
N THR A 42 5.55 -1.71 -1.64
CA THR A 42 4.72 -2.78 -2.20
C THR A 42 5.32 -4.17 -1.88
N PRO A 43 4.53 -5.25 -1.93
CA PRO A 43 5.06 -6.60 -1.78
C PRO A 43 6.11 -6.95 -2.85
N TYR A 44 7.00 -7.84 -2.49
CA TYR A 44 7.99 -8.39 -3.42
C TYR A 44 7.34 -9.28 -4.48
N TYR A 45 7.75 -9.10 -5.73
CA TYR A 45 7.45 -9.97 -6.87
C TYR A 45 8.75 -10.36 -7.58
N PRO A 46 8.96 -11.66 -7.92
CA PRO A 46 10.22 -12.14 -8.51
C PRO A 46 10.60 -11.46 -9.83
N ASP A 47 9.61 -11.16 -10.67
CA ASP A 47 9.80 -10.61 -12.02
C ASP A 47 9.70 -9.07 -12.05
N ALA A 48 9.82 -8.42 -10.89
CA ALA A 48 9.74 -6.96 -10.81
C ALA A 48 11.03 -6.30 -11.29
N ASP A 49 10.90 -5.34 -12.20
CA ASP A 49 11.97 -4.44 -12.62
C ASP A 49 11.64 -3.01 -12.17
N ASP A 50 12.22 -2.61 -11.06
CA ASP A 50 12.00 -1.29 -10.48
C ASP A 50 12.90 -0.20 -11.09
N SER A 51 13.88 -0.57 -11.92
CA SER A 51 14.80 0.37 -12.58
C SER A 51 14.12 1.26 -13.62
N VAL A 52 12.92 0.90 -14.06
CA VAL A 52 12.12 1.66 -15.03
C VAL A 52 11.45 2.90 -14.44
N PHE A 53 11.50 3.07 -13.11
CA PHE A 53 10.88 4.19 -12.42
C PHE A 53 11.92 5.24 -12.01
N ASP A 54 11.54 6.51 -12.06
CA ASP A 54 12.34 7.67 -11.62
C ASP A 54 12.18 8.01 -10.13
N PHE A 55 11.51 7.13 -9.39
CA PHE A 55 11.31 7.17 -7.95
C PHE A 55 11.66 5.82 -7.31
N PRO A 56 12.07 5.79 -6.03
CA PRO A 56 12.40 4.54 -5.35
C PRO A 56 11.16 3.67 -5.13
N VAL A 57 11.34 2.34 -5.29
CA VAL A 57 10.36 1.32 -4.95
C VAL A 57 10.94 0.44 -3.85
N PHE A 58 10.28 0.40 -2.71
CA PHE A 58 10.66 -0.44 -1.58
C PHE A 58 9.77 -1.67 -1.54
N ARG A 59 10.36 -2.85 -1.72
CA ARG A 59 9.62 -4.10 -1.70
C ARG A 59 9.83 -4.84 -0.38
N TYR A 60 8.73 -5.13 0.30
CA TYR A 60 8.76 -5.93 1.52
C TYR A 60 8.45 -7.41 1.25
N PRO A 61 8.87 -8.34 2.13
CA PRO A 61 8.70 -9.78 1.92
C PRO A 61 7.24 -10.15 1.63
N SER A 62 7.06 -11.10 0.74
CA SER A 62 5.73 -11.61 0.37
C SER A 62 5.71 -13.12 0.24
N ILE A 63 4.56 -13.72 0.52
CA ILE A 63 4.28 -15.15 0.36
C ILE A 63 3.43 -15.34 -0.89
N ASP A 64 3.73 -16.38 -1.66
CA ASP A 64 3.03 -16.67 -2.90
C ASP A 64 1.71 -17.37 -2.64
N PHE A 65 0.61 -16.65 -2.84
CA PHE A 65 -0.75 -17.15 -2.85
C PHE A 65 -1.42 -17.01 -4.23
N THR A 66 -0.64 -16.79 -5.29
CA THR A 66 -1.17 -16.54 -6.65
C THR A 66 -2.08 -17.65 -7.14
N LYS A 67 -1.79 -18.92 -6.84
CA LYS A 67 -2.65 -20.06 -7.21
C LYS A 67 -3.99 -20.08 -6.46
N MET A 68 -4.06 -19.53 -5.27
CA MET A 68 -5.24 -19.58 -4.41
C MET A 68 -6.04 -18.27 -4.43
N LEU A 69 -5.35 -17.13 -4.45
CA LEU A 69 -5.94 -15.81 -4.30
C LEU A 69 -5.68 -14.87 -5.49
N GLY A 70 -4.89 -15.31 -6.48
CA GLY A 70 -4.52 -14.50 -7.64
C GLY A 70 -3.42 -13.46 -7.39
N TYR A 71 -2.89 -13.35 -6.17
CA TYR A 71 -1.86 -12.37 -5.81
C TYR A 71 -0.90 -12.90 -4.74
N ARG A 72 0.20 -12.19 -4.51
CA ARG A 72 1.12 -12.44 -3.40
C ARG A 72 0.69 -11.64 -2.17
N ALA A 73 0.68 -12.29 -1.02
CA ALA A 73 0.38 -11.62 0.25
C ALA A 73 1.67 -11.06 0.87
N GLY A 74 1.70 -9.77 1.12
CA GLY A 74 2.82 -9.12 1.77
C GLY A 74 2.88 -9.42 3.28
N CYS A 75 4.08 -9.42 3.84
CA CYS A 75 4.30 -9.48 5.28
C CYS A 75 4.65 -8.06 5.79
N PRO A 76 3.76 -7.40 6.56
CA PRO A 76 4.00 -6.02 7.00
C PRO A 76 5.10 -5.91 8.05
N LEU A 77 5.47 -7.05 8.68
CA LEU A 77 6.54 -7.13 9.67
C LEU A 77 7.89 -7.30 8.96
N ALA A 78 8.42 -6.23 8.39
CA ALA A 78 9.67 -6.22 7.64
C ALA A 78 10.60 -5.11 8.16
N PRO A 79 11.38 -5.36 9.23
CA PRO A 79 12.20 -4.34 9.90
C PRO A 79 13.15 -3.59 8.96
N GLU A 80 13.79 -4.31 8.02
CA GLU A 80 14.71 -3.69 7.06
C GLU A 80 14.00 -2.73 6.09
N THR A 81 12.81 -3.13 5.61
CA THR A 81 12.00 -2.26 4.75
C THR A 81 11.51 -1.05 5.52
N MET A 82 11.04 -1.26 6.75
CA MET A 82 10.61 -0.17 7.61
C MET A 82 11.73 0.83 7.84
N GLN A 83 12.94 0.38 8.14
CA GLN A 83 14.10 1.26 8.33
C GLN A 83 14.40 2.07 7.07
N LYS A 84 14.39 1.46 5.89
CA LYS A 84 14.59 2.18 4.61
C LYS A 84 13.53 3.27 4.37
N ILE A 85 12.29 3.00 4.78
CA ILE A 85 11.21 3.99 4.66
C ILE A 85 11.42 5.12 5.66
N GLU A 86 11.78 4.81 6.90
CA GLU A 86 12.12 5.79 7.93
C GLU A 86 13.26 6.72 7.48
N ASP A 87 14.32 6.15 6.89
CA ASP A 87 15.48 6.90 6.36
C ASP A 87 15.09 7.82 5.17
N GLY A 88 13.98 7.54 4.50
CA GLY A 88 13.44 8.39 3.44
C GLY A 88 12.88 9.72 3.94
N HIS A 89 12.60 9.85 5.24
CA HIS A 89 12.04 11.06 5.87
C HIS A 89 10.79 11.58 5.15
N PHE A 90 9.84 10.69 4.89
CA PHE A 90 8.55 11.04 4.30
C PHE A 90 7.72 11.87 5.26
N ASN A 91 6.94 12.80 4.71
CA ASN A 91 6.06 13.68 5.48
C ASN A 91 4.57 13.45 5.20
N LEU A 92 4.25 12.48 4.36
CA LEU A 92 2.91 11.97 4.11
C LEU A 92 2.97 10.50 3.71
N LEU A 93 2.10 9.68 4.28
CA LEU A 93 1.84 8.30 3.87
C LEU A 93 0.49 8.24 3.18
N HIS A 94 0.42 7.54 2.04
CA HIS A 94 -0.81 7.39 1.28
C HIS A 94 -1.04 5.93 0.93
N SER A 95 -1.99 5.28 1.58
CA SER A 95 -2.35 3.89 1.34
C SER A 95 -3.51 3.75 0.36
N HIS A 96 -3.45 2.72 -0.47
CA HIS A 96 -4.42 2.47 -1.54
C HIS A 96 -5.13 1.13 -1.43
N CYS A 97 -4.71 0.25 -0.52
CA CYS A 97 -5.35 -1.03 -0.26
C CYS A 97 -5.53 -1.23 1.26
N PRO A 98 -6.72 -1.62 1.75
CA PRO A 98 -7.02 -1.65 3.18
C PRO A 98 -6.52 -2.92 3.90
N VAL A 99 -5.72 -3.74 3.24
CA VAL A 99 -5.22 -5.00 3.79
C VAL A 99 -3.80 -4.80 4.35
N THR A 100 -2.80 -5.45 3.80
CA THR A 100 -1.42 -5.45 4.33
C THR A 100 -0.77 -4.06 4.27
N SER A 101 -0.95 -3.35 3.17
CA SER A 101 -0.37 -2.01 2.99
C SER A 101 -0.90 -1.00 4.00
N THR A 102 -2.18 -1.03 4.36
CA THR A 102 -2.70 -0.12 5.39
C THR A 102 -2.22 -0.50 6.79
N VAL A 103 -2.06 -1.79 7.10
CA VAL A 103 -1.43 -2.21 8.37
C VAL A 103 0.01 -1.67 8.46
N LEU A 104 0.81 -1.85 7.41
CA LEU A 104 2.17 -1.30 7.34
C LEU A 104 2.17 0.23 7.45
N ALA A 105 1.28 0.91 6.73
CA ALA A 105 1.16 2.36 6.77
C ALA A 105 0.83 2.89 8.17
N ARG A 106 -0.05 2.23 8.91
CA ARG A 106 -0.38 2.58 10.30
C ARG A 106 0.83 2.45 11.22
N MET A 107 1.60 1.34 11.09
CA MET A 107 2.83 1.13 11.86
C MET A 107 3.87 2.22 11.56
N LEU A 108 4.02 2.59 10.30
CA LEU A 108 4.92 3.66 9.86
C LEU A 108 4.45 5.04 10.35
N ARG A 109 3.15 5.33 10.29
CA ARG A 109 2.57 6.57 10.81
C ARG A 109 2.91 6.77 12.29
N ASP A 110 2.74 5.72 13.09
CA ASP A 110 3.01 5.76 14.53
C ASP A 110 4.50 5.98 14.85
N ARG A 111 5.40 5.55 13.97
CA ARG A 111 6.85 5.76 14.12
C ARG A 111 7.33 7.11 13.59
N LEU A 112 6.82 7.52 12.43
CA LEU A 112 7.24 8.74 11.75
C LEU A 112 6.49 9.98 12.25
N HIS A 113 5.36 9.81 12.93
CA HIS A 113 4.45 10.89 13.37
C HIS A 113 4.00 11.80 12.20
N VAL A 114 3.67 11.18 11.07
CA VAL A 114 3.20 11.86 9.85
C VAL A 114 1.77 11.45 9.51
N PRO A 115 1.01 12.29 8.79
CA PRO A 115 -0.36 11.96 8.40
C PRO A 115 -0.42 10.76 7.46
N LEU A 116 -1.49 9.97 7.60
CA LEU A 116 -1.84 8.84 6.76
C LEU A 116 -3.17 9.09 6.06
N VAL A 117 -3.13 9.11 4.73
CA VAL A 117 -4.31 9.22 3.86
C VAL A 117 -4.61 7.85 3.25
N PHE A 118 -5.88 7.56 3.05
CA PHE A 118 -6.36 6.37 2.34
C PHE A 118 -7.23 6.75 1.14
N THR A 119 -6.99 6.16 -0.03
CA THR A 119 -7.89 6.27 -1.19
C THR A 119 -8.67 4.98 -1.40
N TYR A 120 -10.01 5.09 -1.42
CA TYR A 120 -10.93 3.99 -1.62
C TYR A 120 -11.19 3.75 -3.12
N HIS A 121 -10.55 2.74 -3.71
CA HIS A 121 -10.58 2.47 -5.15
C HIS A 121 -11.69 1.53 -5.62
N THR A 122 -12.20 0.65 -4.73
CA THR A 122 -13.11 -0.43 -5.11
C THR A 122 -14.09 -0.76 -3.97
N LYS A 123 -15.17 -1.44 -4.31
CA LYS A 123 -16.15 -1.92 -3.33
C LYS A 123 -15.67 -3.20 -2.67
N PHE A 124 -14.80 -3.08 -1.70
CA PHE A 124 -14.20 -4.22 -0.98
C PHE A 124 -15.22 -5.16 -0.32
N ASP A 125 -16.40 -4.68 0.03
CA ASP A 125 -17.51 -5.50 0.53
C ASP A 125 -17.93 -6.56 -0.48
N ILE A 126 -17.99 -6.19 -1.77
CA ILE A 126 -18.30 -7.11 -2.86
C ILE A 126 -17.16 -8.11 -3.08
N ASP A 127 -15.92 -7.64 -3.08
CA ASP A 127 -14.74 -8.49 -3.28
C ASP A 127 -14.61 -9.50 -2.13
N ILE A 128 -14.83 -9.09 -0.88
CA ILE A 128 -14.85 -9.97 0.29
C ILE A 128 -15.98 -11.00 0.18
N ALA A 129 -17.18 -10.59 -0.25
CA ALA A 129 -18.31 -11.48 -0.40
C ALA A 129 -18.04 -12.57 -1.46
N HIS A 130 -17.27 -12.26 -2.50
CA HIS A 130 -16.87 -13.22 -3.52
C HIS A 130 -15.70 -14.13 -3.10
N ALA A 131 -14.72 -13.58 -2.37
CA ALA A 131 -13.49 -14.27 -2.02
C ALA A 131 -13.63 -15.17 -0.77
N ILE A 132 -14.47 -14.80 0.18
CA ILE A 132 -14.60 -15.47 1.47
C ILE A 132 -15.93 -16.21 1.56
N ARG A 133 -15.86 -17.51 1.86
CA ARG A 133 -17.03 -18.33 2.13
C ARG A 133 -17.40 -18.27 3.62
N GLY A 134 -18.66 -18.02 3.91
CA GLY A 134 -19.20 -17.99 5.27
C GLY A 134 -19.40 -16.57 5.81
N LYS A 135 -20.66 -16.30 6.19
CA LYS A 135 -21.11 -14.97 6.60
C LYS A 135 -20.34 -14.40 7.79
N ALA A 136 -20.04 -15.20 8.79
CA ALA A 136 -19.30 -14.78 9.98
C ALA A 136 -17.84 -14.35 9.62
N LEU A 137 -17.18 -15.06 8.69
CA LEU A 137 -15.85 -14.67 8.22
C LEU A 137 -15.88 -13.40 7.37
N GLN A 138 -16.91 -13.23 6.53
CA GLN A 138 -17.11 -12.01 5.77
C GLN A 138 -17.30 -10.79 6.69
N GLU A 139 -18.16 -10.91 7.70
CA GLU A 139 -18.39 -9.86 8.69
C GLU A 139 -17.12 -9.50 9.46
N THR A 140 -16.31 -10.50 9.83
CA THR A 140 -15.03 -10.26 10.50
C THR A 140 -14.04 -9.55 9.58
N ALA A 141 -13.93 -9.97 8.33
CA ALA A 141 -13.05 -9.35 7.35
C ALA A 141 -13.47 -7.90 7.07
N LEU A 142 -14.77 -7.63 6.90
CA LEU A 142 -15.29 -6.27 6.74
C LEU A 142 -15.00 -5.40 7.94
N LYS A 143 -15.17 -5.91 9.15
CA LYS A 143 -14.87 -5.19 10.38
C LYS A 143 -13.39 -4.79 10.45
N LEU A 144 -12.48 -5.71 10.19
CA LEU A 144 -11.04 -5.43 10.16
C LEU A 144 -10.68 -4.39 9.09
N LEU A 145 -11.31 -4.46 7.91
CA LEU A 145 -11.14 -3.50 6.84
C LEU A 145 -11.59 -2.10 7.27
N VAL A 146 -12.78 -1.99 7.85
CA VAL A 146 -13.31 -0.72 8.37
C VAL A 146 -12.41 -0.15 9.47
N GLU A 147 -11.93 -0.98 10.39
CA GLU A 147 -10.98 -0.57 11.44
C GLU A 147 -9.68 -0.02 10.83
N ASN A 148 -9.15 -0.66 9.79
CA ASN A 148 -7.95 -0.19 9.10
C ASN A 148 -8.16 1.17 8.42
N ILE A 149 -9.25 1.33 7.68
CA ILE A 149 -9.56 2.58 6.99
C ILE A 149 -9.87 3.71 8.00
N SER A 150 -10.63 3.41 9.05
CA SER A 150 -11.00 4.39 10.09
C SER A 150 -9.81 4.86 10.93
N ALA A 151 -8.70 4.15 10.89
CA ALA A 151 -7.46 4.56 11.55
C ALA A 151 -6.63 5.56 10.73
N CYS A 152 -7.01 5.83 9.47
CA CYS A 152 -6.38 6.85 8.65
C CYS A 152 -6.87 8.25 9.05
N ASP A 153 -6.01 9.26 8.85
CA ASP A 153 -6.33 10.66 9.19
C ASP A 153 -7.33 11.25 8.19
N GLU A 154 -7.31 10.75 6.95
CA GLU A 154 -8.23 11.18 5.89
C GLU A 154 -8.51 10.03 4.92
N VAL A 155 -9.73 9.99 4.37
CA VAL A 155 -10.18 8.97 3.41
C VAL A 155 -10.79 9.66 2.20
N TRP A 156 -10.33 9.27 0.99
CA TRP A 156 -10.78 9.81 -0.30
C TRP A 156 -11.50 8.76 -1.14
#